data_b59e957b959df49dda2581d09150dacf
#
_entry.id   b59e957b959df49dda2581d09150dacf
#
_cell.length_a   1.000
_cell.length_b   1.000
_cell.length_c   1.000
_cell.angle_alpha   90.00
_cell.angle_beta   90.00
_cell.angle_gamma   90.00
#
_symmetry.space_group_name_H-M   'P 1'
#
loop_
_entity.id
_entity.type
_entity.pdbx_description
1 polymer ?
#
loop_
_entity_poly.entity_id
_entity_poly.type
_entity_poly.pdbx_seq_one_letter_code
_entity_poly.pdbx_strand_id
1 'polypeptide(L)'
;MEDTFTPLQLQVEGASLRFCRYGGQVLSWQPADGQERLFLSDRSLYQSGQAIRGGVPIIFPQFSGRGSLPKHGFARDRAWALLQWDEDSGQAELELRESLETLQIWPFAFRLVLKLQLRPQQLQLQLTVENCDRQPWSFTAALHSYLAVPDLATVHLQGLQGRWGTEQTTGDRWQEMECDRHFPQAIDALYEAPAQPLTLLAPPWSALQICQTGFTETVIWNPGSAGVSQIGDLASGSEQQFLCVEAAVVQSPPRLEPGEIWQGQQVFQVG
;
A
#
# COMPACT_ATOMS: atom_id res chain seq x y z
N MET A 1 17.21 -22.69 2.30
CA MET A 1 16.26 -21.70 1.75
C MET A 1 16.56 -20.39 2.46
N GLU A 2 16.83 -19.32 1.72
CA GLU A 2 16.98 -17.99 2.33
C GLU A 2 15.66 -17.60 3.01
N ASP A 3 15.78 -17.07 4.22
CA ASP A 3 14.64 -16.56 4.96
C ASP A 3 14.06 -15.33 4.23
N THR A 4 12.85 -15.46 3.68
CA THR A 4 12.19 -14.39 2.93
C THR A 4 11.66 -13.26 3.82
N PHE A 5 11.60 -13.47 5.15
CA PHE A 5 11.20 -12.48 6.14
C PHE A 5 12.36 -11.61 6.62
N THR A 6 13.62 -12.03 6.41
CA THR A 6 14.78 -11.22 6.77
C THR A 6 14.73 -9.87 6.06
N PRO A 7 14.71 -8.74 6.81
CA PRO A 7 14.67 -7.42 6.22
C PRO A 7 15.96 -7.11 5.46
N LEU A 8 15.80 -6.56 4.26
CA LEU A 8 16.82 -5.88 3.48
C LEU A 8 16.72 -4.38 3.72
N GLN A 9 17.79 -3.64 3.56
CA GLN A 9 17.84 -2.21 3.84
C GLN A 9 18.51 -1.43 2.71
N LEU A 10 17.94 -0.28 2.36
CA LEU A 10 18.58 0.77 1.58
C LEU A 10 18.87 1.96 2.49
N GLN A 11 19.99 2.65 2.25
CA GLN A 11 20.37 3.88 2.97
C GLN A 11 20.86 4.91 1.96
N VAL A 12 20.30 6.12 1.99
CA VAL A 12 20.68 7.22 1.10
C VAL A 12 20.66 8.53 1.89
N GLU A 13 21.82 9.17 2.06
CA GLU A 13 21.95 10.53 2.64
C GLU A 13 21.11 10.76 3.92
N GLY A 14 21.19 9.83 4.87
CA GLY A 14 20.47 9.90 6.16
C GLY A 14 19.07 9.29 6.14
N ALA A 15 18.51 8.99 4.97
CA ALA A 15 17.26 8.25 4.86
C ALA A 15 17.51 6.74 4.89
N SER A 16 16.53 5.97 5.37
CA SER A 16 16.56 4.51 5.36
C SER A 16 15.21 3.89 4.94
N LEU A 17 15.29 2.77 4.25
CA LEU A 17 14.14 1.97 3.85
C LEU A 17 14.41 0.51 4.19
N ARG A 18 13.50 -0.14 4.92
CA ARG A 18 13.54 -1.58 5.15
C ARG A 18 12.40 -2.26 4.42
N PHE A 19 12.72 -3.36 3.77
CA PHE A 19 11.75 -4.18 3.04
C PHE A 19 12.14 -5.65 3.15
N CYS A 20 11.24 -6.57 2.80
CA CYS A 20 11.54 -7.99 2.76
C CYS A 20 10.98 -8.64 1.49
N ARG A 21 11.47 -9.83 1.18
CA ARG A 21 11.04 -10.59 0.00
C ARG A 21 9.65 -11.19 0.17
N TYR A 22 9.24 -11.47 1.41
CA TYR A 22 7.89 -11.95 1.67
C TYR A 22 6.88 -10.82 1.47
N GLY A 23 5.95 -11.04 0.55
CA GLY A 23 4.95 -10.04 0.14
C GLY A 23 5.47 -8.91 -0.75
N GLY A 24 6.78 -8.88 -1.07
CA GLY A 24 7.40 -7.67 -1.63
C GLY A 24 7.24 -6.48 -0.70
N GLN A 25 7.21 -6.73 0.60
CA GLN A 25 6.67 -5.82 1.61
C GLN A 25 7.68 -4.77 2.03
N VAL A 26 7.34 -3.50 1.88
CA VAL A 26 8.02 -2.39 2.56
C VAL A 26 7.58 -2.39 4.03
N LEU A 27 8.54 -2.35 4.94
CA LEU A 27 8.31 -2.48 6.39
C LEU A 27 8.48 -1.16 7.15
N SER A 28 9.43 -0.32 6.71
CA SER A 28 9.82 0.90 7.42
C SER A 28 10.41 1.89 6.43
N TRP A 29 10.09 3.16 6.58
CA TRP A 29 10.71 4.26 5.86
C TRP A 29 10.95 5.44 6.81
N GLN A 30 12.22 5.81 6.93
CA GLN A 30 12.68 6.98 7.65
C GLN A 30 13.35 7.92 6.65
N PRO A 31 12.76 9.07 6.31
CA PRO A 31 13.44 10.15 5.59
C PRO A 31 14.66 10.66 6.36
N ALA A 32 15.42 11.59 5.77
CA ALA A 32 16.61 12.17 6.41
C ALA A 32 16.31 12.96 7.70
N ASP A 33 15.03 13.28 7.97
CA ASP A 33 14.60 13.85 9.27
C ASP A 33 14.58 12.80 10.40
N GLY A 34 14.79 11.52 10.08
CA GLY A 34 14.85 10.41 11.02
C GLY A 34 13.50 9.94 11.55
N GLN A 35 12.38 10.56 11.12
CA GLN A 35 11.05 10.19 11.60
C GLN A 35 10.51 8.98 10.86
N GLU A 36 10.09 7.91 11.58
CA GLU A 36 9.40 6.76 10.95
C GLU A 36 8.06 7.20 10.37
N ARG A 37 7.86 6.93 9.07
CA ARG A 37 6.66 7.34 8.33
C ARG A 37 5.71 6.19 8.02
N LEU A 38 6.10 4.95 8.29
CA LEU A 38 5.25 3.79 8.11
C LEU A 38 4.96 3.12 9.45
N PHE A 39 3.70 2.80 9.68
CA PHE A 39 3.29 2.00 10.82
C PHE A 39 3.50 0.53 10.53
N LEU A 40 4.15 -0.19 11.42
CA LEU A 40 4.28 -1.64 11.41
C LEU A 40 3.82 -2.18 12.75
N SER A 41 2.86 -3.11 12.74
CA SER A 41 2.36 -3.70 13.98
C SER A 41 3.44 -4.56 14.65
N ASP A 42 3.62 -4.38 15.93
CA ASP A 42 4.47 -5.22 16.79
C ASP A 42 3.90 -6.64 17.00
N ARG A 43 2.61 -6.83 16.61
CA ARG A 43 1.93 -8.13 16.62
C ARG A 43 1.91 -8.80 15.25
N SER A 44 2.58 -8.24 14.25
CA SER A 44 2.66 -8.86 12.92
C SER A 44 3.19 -10.28 12.99
N LEU A 45 2.52 -11.18 12.30
CA LEU A 45 2.94 -12.57 12.20
C LEU A 45 3.87 -12.72 10.99
N TYR A 46 5.14 -13.01 11.25
CA TYR A 46 6.13 -13.32 10.20
C TYR A 46 6.05 -14.82 9.89
N GLN A 47 4.96 -15.21 9.27
CA GLN A 47 4.63 -16.61 9.00
C GLN A 47 4.10 -16.76 7.57
N SER A 48 4.52 -17.82 6.88
CA SER A 48 4.03 -18.13 5.52
C SER A 48 2.50 -18.29 5.50
N GLY A 49 1.86 -17.71 4.48
CA GLY A 49 0.40 -17.69 4.33
C GLY A 49 -0.31 -16.61 5.17
N GLN A 50 0.44 -15.81 5.93
CA GLN A 50 -0.10 -14.67 6.68
C GLN A 50 0.49 -13.36 6.14
N ALA A 51 -0.36 -12.34 5.98
CA ALA A 51 0.13 -11.01 5.59
C ALA A 51 0.80 -10.32 6.79
N ILE A 52 1.91 -9.62 6.56
CA ILE A 52 2.53 -8.74 7.55
C ILE A 52 1.63 -7.51 7.72
N ARG A 53 1.28 -7.17 8.97
CA ARG A 53 0.39 -6.05 9.29
C ARG A 53 1.14 -4.74 9.38
N GLY A 54 0.83 -3.78 8.50
CA GLY A 54 1.49 -2.48 8.43
C GLY A 54 2.46 -2.38 7.26
N GLY A 55 3.28 -1.34 7.22
CA GLY A 55 4.13 -1.05 6.07
C GLY A 55 3.32 -0.80 4.80
N VAL A 56 3.69 -1.43 3.69
CA VAL A 56 2.95 -1.32 2.41
C VAL A 56 2.69 -2.71 1.82
N PRO A 57 1.63 -3.44 2.24
CA PRO A 57 1.20 -4.67 1.60
C PRO A 57 0.77 -4.45 0.15
N ILE A 58 1.17 -5.36 -0.75
CA ILE A 58 0.78 -5.34 -2.16
C ILE A 58 -0.50 -6.13 -2.35
N ILE A 59 -1.56 -5.45 -2.75
CA ILE A 59 -2.87 -6.07 -3.03
C ILE A 59 -2.95 -6.43 -4.51
N PHE A 60 -3.12 -7.73 -4.81
CA PHE A 60 -3.28 -8.26 -6.17
C PHE A 60 -3.67 -9.75 -6.12
N PRO A 61 -4.48 -10.29 -7.04
CA PRO A 61 -5.19 -9.62 -8.15
C PRO A 61 -6.59 -9.14 -7.79
N GLN A 62 -6.98 -9.21 -6.52
CA GLN A 62 -8.29 -8.80 -6.01
C GLN A 62 -8.15 -7.86 -4.82
N PHE A 63 -8.91 -6.75 -4.84
CA PHE A 63 -9.05 -5.84 -3.71
C PHE A 63 -10.16 -6.30 -2.76
N SER A 64 -9.88 -6.34 -1.46
CA SER A 64 -10.82 -6.74 -0.40
C SER A 64 -11.50 -8.08 -0.72
N GLY A 65 -12.76 -8.26 -0.37
CA GLY A 65 -13.61 -9.41 -0.71
C GLY A 65 -14.43 -9.20 -1.98
N ARG A 66 -13.97 -8.35 -2.94
CA ARG A 66 -14.71 -7.98 -4.15
C ARG A 66 -14.52 -9.01 -5.28
N GLY A 67 -14.86 -10.27 -5.03
CA GLY A 67 -14.77 -11.38 -5.97
C GLY A 67 -14.66 -12.71 -5.25
N SER A 68 -14.29 -13.75 -6.00
CA SER A 68 -14.22 -15.14 -5.51
C SER A 68 -12.87 -15.54 -4.92
N LEU A 69 -11.85 -14.68 -5.05
CA LEU A 69 -10.51 -14.96 -4.55
C LEU A 69 -10.36 -14.66 -3.06
N PRO A 70 -9.30 -15.10 -2.40
CA PRO A 70 -8.99 -14.70 -1.02
C PRO A 70 -9.01 -13.18 -0.85
N LYS A 71 -9.44 -12.70 0.31
CA LYS A 71 -9.48 -11.26 0.63
C LYS A 71 -8.12 -10.62 0.37
N HIS A 72 -8.08 -9.59 -0.49
CA HIS A 72 -6.88 -8.90 -0.97
C HIS A 72 -5.95 -9.75 -1.87
N GLY A 73 -6.44 -10.84 -2.43
CA GLY A 73 -5.65 -11.70 -3.30
C GLY A 73 -4.54 -12.45 -2.55
N PHE A 74 -3.40 -12.63 -3.21
CA PHE A 74 -2.32 -13.46 -2.69
C PHE A 74 -0.92 -12.83 -2.77
N ALA A 75 -0.72 -11.68 -3.44
CA ALA A 75 0.63 -11.15 -3.67
C ALA A 75 1.37 -10.84 -2.37
N ARG A 76 0.65 -10.36 -1.33
CA ARG A 76 1.19 -9.97 -0.03
C ARG A 76 1.60 -11.13 0.88
N ASP A 77 1.24 -12.37 0.53
CA ASP A 77 1.53 -13.57 1.32
C ASP A 77 2.38 -14.60 0.56
N ARG A 78 3.09 -14.14 -0.48
CA ARG A 78 4.03 -14.95 -1.28
C ARG A 78 5.45 -14.40 -1.21
N ALA A 79 6.41 -15.29 -1.44
CA ALA A 79 7.80 -14.90 -1.57
C ALA A 79 8.07 -14.29 -2.94
N TRP A 80 8.68 -13.11 -2.99
CA TRP A 80 9.11 -12.43 -4.21
C TRP A 80 10.60 -12.68 -4.45
N ALA A 81 11.00 -12.74 -5.70
CA ALA A 81 12.39 -12.75 -6.10
C ALA A 81 12.98 -11.34 -6.00
N LEU A 82 14.21 -11.21 -5.50
CA LEU A 82 14.96 -9.95 -5.56
C LEU A 82 15.68 -9.91 -6.90
N LEU A 83 15.32 -8.96 -7.78
CA LEU A 83 15.95 -8.78 -9.09
C LEU A 83 17.16 -7.85 -9.02
N GLN A 84 17.00 -6.77 -8.27
CA GLN A 84 18.02 -5.75 -8.10
C GLN A 84 17.98 -5.19 -6.68
N TRP A 85 19.15 -4.88 -6.16
CA TRP A 85 19.33 -4.15 -4.91
C TRP A 85 20.63 -3.36 -5.01
N ASP A 86 20.50 -2.06 -5.07
CA ASP A 86 21.61 -1.13 -5.27
C ASP A 86 21.51 -0.01 -4.24
N GLU A 87 22.36 -0.07 -3.21
CA GLU A 87 22.40 0.91 -2.14
C GLU A 87 22.88 2.28 -2.61
N ASP A 88 23.82 2.33 -3.57
CA ASP A 88 24.39 3.59 -4.06
C ASP A 88 23.35 4.43 -4.79
N SER A 89 22.49 3.79 -5.56
CA SER A 89 21.38 4.47 -6.25
C SER A 89 20.08 4.54 -5.42
N GLY A 90 20.03 3.86 -4.27
CA GLY A 90 18.83 3.76 -3.43
C GLY A 90 17.70 3.00 -4.09
N GLN A 91 18.00 1.99 -4.91
CA GLN A 91 16.99 1.25 -5.68
C GLN A 91 16.91 -0.22 -5.28
N ALA A 92 15.69 -0.76 -5.30
CA ALA A 92 15.46 -2.19 -5.27
C ALA A 92 14.32 -2.57 -6.21
N GLU A 93 14.41 -3.77 -6.79
CA GLU A 93 13.35 -4.36 -7.61
C GLU A 93 13.06 -5.77 -7.14
N LEU A 94 11.78 -6.05 -6.90
CA LEU A 94 11.27 -7.36 -6.51
C LEU A 94 10.27 -7.86 -7.55
N GLU A 95 10.24 -9.16 -7.81
CA GLU A 95 9.37 -9.79 -8.80
C GLU A 95 8.56 -10.91 -8.17
N LEU A 96 7.27 -10.97 -8.51
CA LEU A 96 6.42 -12.15 -8.31
C LEU A 96 5.89 -12.62 -9.66
N ARG A 97 6.03 -13.91 -9.91
CA ARG A 97 5.44 -14.59 -11.07
C ARG A 97 4.44 -15.63 -10.62
N GLU A 98 3.67 -16.11 -11.59
CA GLU A 98 2.82 -17.26 -11.37
C GLU A 98 3.62 -18.48 -10.87
N SER A 99 2.96 -19.27 -10.06
CA SER A 99 3.44 -20.55 -9.56
C SER A 99 2.31 -21.57 -9.63
N LEU A 100 2.60 -22.84 -9.42
CA LEU A 100 1.56 -23.85 -9.35
C LEU A 100 0.49 -23.53 -8.30
N GLU A 101 0.89 -22.92 -7.19
CA GLU A 101 -0.03 -22.52 -6.11
C GLU A 101 -0.92 -21.34 -6.52
N THR A 102 -0.34 -20.29 -7.13
CA THR A 102 -1.12 -19.12 -7.57
C THR A 102 -2.05 -19.47 -8.72
N LEU A 103 -1.65 -20.35 -9.64
CA LEU A 103 -2.49 -20.82 -10.73
C LEU A 103 -3.70 -21.63 -10.26
N GLN A 104 -3.63 -22.30 -9.09
CA GLN A 104 -4.79 -22.95 -8.47
C GLN A 104 -5.80 -21.95 -7.90
N ILE A 105 -5.35 -20.76 -7.51
CA ILE A 105 -6.19 -19.69 -6.97
C ILE A 105 -6.75 -18.83 -8.11
N TRP A 106 -5.88 -18.45 -9.05
CA TRP A 106 -6.16 -17.55 -10.17
C TRP A 106 -5.42 -18.07 -11.41
N PRO A 107 -6.13 -18.70 -12.37
CA PRO A 107 -5.51 -19.54 -13.41
C PRO A 107 -4.97 -18.72 -14.59
N PHE A 108 -4.17 -17.69 -14.33
CA PHE A 108 -3.55 -16.83 -15.34
C PHE A 108 -2.06 -16.65 -15.07
N ALA A 109 -1.27 -16.65 -16.15
CA ALA A 109 0.13 -16.30 -16.10
C ALA A 109 0.29 -14.78 -15.99
N PHE A 110 1.10 -14.35 -15.03
CA PHE A 110 1.35 -12.92 -14.75
C PHE A 110 2.79 -12.67 -14.33
N ARG A 111 3.17 -11.42 -14.41
CA ARG A 111 4.39 -10.91 -13.82
C ARG A 111 4.10 -9.62 -13.07
N LEU A 112 4.46 -9.56 -11.79
CA LEU A 112 4.48 -8.33 -11.00
C LEU A 112 5.93 -7.91 -10.79
N VAL A 113 6.20 -6.62 -10.92
CA VAL A 113 7.47 -6.02 -10.49
C VAL A 113 7.15 -4.85 -9.57
N LEU A 114 7.71 -4.88 -8.37
CA LEU A 114 7.73 -3.75 -7.45
C LEU A 114 9.10 -3.10 -7.51
N LYS A 115 9.13 -1.85 -7.95
CA LYS A 115 10.33 -1.01 -7.92
C LYS A 115 10.25 -0.02 -6.78
N LEU A 116 11.29 0.01 -5.96
CA LEU A 116 11.48 0.92 -4.83
C LEU A 116 12.58 1.91 -5.19
N GLN A 117 12.33 3.20 -4.92
CA GLN A 117 13.33 4.25 -5.02
C GLN A 117 13.33 5.07 -3.75
N LEU A 118 14.45 5.03 -3.02
CA LEU A 118 14.71 5.85 -1.86
C LEU A 118 15.51 7.09 -2.27
N ARG A 119 15.11 8.25 -1.73
CA ARG A 119 15.85 9.52 -1.75
C ARG A 119 15.79 10.15 -0.36
N PRO A 120 16.61 11.17 -0.03
CA PRO A 120 16.66 11.73 1.33
C PRO A 120 15.32 12.13 1.93
N GLN A 121 14.41 12.68 1.14
CA GLN A 121 13.09 13.14 1.60
C GLN A 121 11.94 12.42 0.89
N GLN A 122 12.21 11.36 0.10
CA GLN A 122 11.21 10.77 -0.76
C GLN A 122 11.30 9.25 -0.79
N LEU A 123 10.15 8.60 -0.77
CA LEU A 123 9.99 7.19 -1.12
C LEU A 123 9.02 7.08 -2.31
N GLN A 124 9.45 6.37 -3.35
CA GLN A 124 8.62 6.02 -4.50
C GLN A 124 8.45 4.51 -4.58
N LEU A 125 7.22 4.07 -4.75
CA LEU A 125 6.85 2.69 -5.03
C LEU A 125 6.17 2.64 -6.39
N GLN A 126 6.66 1.80 -7.30
CA GLN A 126 6.03 1.56 -8.60
C GLN A 126 5.71 0.08 -8.74
N LEU A 127 4.43 -0.23 -8.95
CA LEU A 127 3.95 -1.57 -9.25
C LEU A 127 3.72 -1.69 -10.76
N THR A 128 4.36 -2.66 -11.38
CA THR A 128 4.14 -3.06 -12.77
C THR A 128 3.41 -4.39 -12.79
N VAL A 129 2.36 -4.49 -13.58
CA VAL A 129 1.55 -5.69 -13.79
C VAL A 129 1.58 -6.02 -15.28
N GLU A 130 2.06 -7.21 -15.63
CA GLU A 130 2.18 -7.70 -17.00
C GLU A 130 1.31 -8.94 -17.19
N ASN A 131 0.53 -8.97 -18.27
CA ASN A 131 -0.19 -10.15 -18.68
C ASN A 131 0.73 -11.09 -19.47
N CYS A 132 1.21 -12.14 -18.82
CA CYS A 132 2.04 -13.18 -19.44
C CYS A 132 1.22 -14.36 -19.98
N ASP A 133 -0.11 -14.30 -19.88
CA ASP A 133 -1.02 -15.34 -20.36
C ASP A 133 -1.32 -15.19 -21.87
N ARG A 134 -1.98 -16.20 -22.43
CA ARG A 134 -2.49 -16.18 -23.80
C ARG A 134 -3.91 -15.59 -23.91
N GLN A 135 -4.54 -15.34 -22.80
CA GLN A 135 -5.88 -14.79 -22.68
C GLN A 135 -5.86 -13.44 -21.95
N PRO A 136 -6.77 -12.53 -22.31
CA PRO A 136 -6.94 -11.31 -21.56
C PRO A 136 -7.55 -11.59 -20.19
N TRP A 137 -7.13 -10.82 -19.20
CA TRP A 137 -7.70 -10.83 -17.86
C TRP A 137 -7.76 -9.45 -17.24
N SER A 138 -8.56 -9.30 -16.20
CA SER A 138 -8.68 -8.07 -15.43
C SER A 138 -8.25 -8.32 -13.98
N PHE A 139 -7.82 -7.27 -13.31
CA PHE A 139 -7.39 -7.32 -11.92
C PHE A 139 -7.80 -6.06 -11.18
N THR A 140 -7.75 -6.12 -9.86
CA THR A 140 -7.72 -4.95 -8.98
C THR A 140 -6.47 -5.00 -8.12
N ALA A 141 -5.92 -3.83 -7.81
CA ALA A 141 -4.67 -3.72 -7.07
C ALA A 141 -4.66 -2.51 -6.13
N ALA A 142 -3.83 -2.57 -5.11
CA ALA A 142 -3.50 -1.42 -4.28
C ALA A 142 -2.11 -1.54 -3.65
N LEU A 143 -1.53 -0.39 -3.33
CA LEU A 143 -0.44 -0.22 -2.39
C LEU A 143 -1.08 0.19 -1.05
N HIS A 144 -1.23 -0.78 -0.13
CA HIS A 144 -1.99 -0.62 1.11
C HIS A 144 -1.14 0.06 2.20
N SER A 145 -0.81 1.33 1.95
CA SER A 145 0.17 2.10 2.73
C SER A 145 -0.37 2.51 4.10
N TYR A 146 0.22 1.96 5.16
CA TYR A 146 -0.04 2.33 6.55
C TYR A 146 0.87 3.49 6.95
N LEU A 147 0.39 4.72 6.89
CA LEU A 147 1.18 5.88 7.28
C LEU A 147 1.16 6.03 8.81
N ALA A 148 2.35 6.08 9.42
CA ALA A 148 2.48 6.33 10.83
C ALA A 148 2.08 7.77 11.17
N VAL A 149 1.41 7.94 12.30
CA VAL A 149 1.06 9.25 12.85
C VAL A 149 1.27 9.23 14.37
N PRO A 150 1.62 10.36 14.99
CA PRO A 150 1.82 10.42 16.45
C PRO A 150 0.51 10.24 17.22
N ASP A 151 -0.59 10.79 16.70
CA ASP A 151 -1.93 10.69 17.27
C ASP A 151 -2.97 11.00 16.17
N LEU A 152 -3.78 10.02 15.79
CA LEU A 152 -4.80 10.14 14.75
C LEU A 152 -5.80 11.28 15.02
N ALA A 153 -6.07 11.59 16.30
CA ALA A 153 -6.97 12.67 16.67
C ALA A 153 -6.49 14.06 16.23
N THR A 154 -5.18 14.20 15.99
CA THR A 154 -4.56 15.45 15.54
C THR A 154 -4.28 15.50 14.05
N VAL A 155 -4.62 14.43 13.34
CA VAL A 155 -4.33 14.27 11.90
C VAL A 155 -5.34 15.02 11.05
N HIS A 156 -4.82 15.67 10.02
CA HIS A 156 -5.59 16.30 8.95
C HIS A 156 -5.11 15.79 7.59
N LEU A 157 -6.03 15.49 6.70
CA LEU A 157 -5.73 15.14 5.31
C LEU A 157 -6.36 16.16 4.37
N GLN A 158 -5.53 16.86 3.60
CA GLN A 158 -5.92 17.84 2.60
C GLN A 158 -5.85 17.26 1.19
N GLY A 159 -6.65 17.82 0.27
CA GLY A 159 -6.62 17.47 -1.15
C GLY A 159 -7.75 16.54 -1.60
N LEU A 160 -8.65 16.12 -0.71
CA LEU A 160 -9.86 15.33 -1.05
C LEU A 160 -11.05 16.19 -1.43
N GLN A 161 -11.04 17.50 -1.16
CA GLN A 161 -12.19 18.40 -1.42
C GLN A 161 -12.68 18.27 -2.87
N GLY A 162 -13.98 18.14 -3.03
CA GLY A 162 -14.66 17.97 -4.31
C GLY A 162 -14.62 16.55 -4.89
N ARG A 163 -13.89 15.61 -4.27
CA ARG A 163 -13.83 14.22 -4.72
C ARG A 163 -15.03 13.44 -4.23
N TRP A 164 -15.51 12.51 -5.05
CA TRP A 164 -16.51 11.55 -4.63
C TRP A 164 -15.88 10.46 -3.79
N GLY A 165 -16.44 10.25 -2.60
CA GLY A 165 -16.13 9.15 -1.69
C GLY A 165 -17.27 8.11 -1.69
N THR A 166 -16.92 6.86 -1.41
CA THR A 166 -17.86 5.76 -1.22
C THR A 166 -17.46 5.01 0.04
N GLU A 167 -18.33 4.92 1.03
CA GLU A 167 -18.16 4.04 2.19
C GLU A 167 -18.21 2.59 1.71
N GLN A 168 -17.17 1.80 2.01
CA GLN A 168 -17.04 0.47 1.43
C GLN A 168 -17.93 -0.57 2.09
N THR A 169 -18.41 -0.32 3.31
CA THR A 169 -19.28 -1.23 4.06
C THR A 169 -20.75 -1.04 3.71
N THR A 170 -21.21 0.21 3.55
CA THR A 170 -22.62 0.54 3.27
C THR A 170 -22.88 0.82 1.79
N GLY A 171 -21.86 1.25 1.04
CA GLY A 171 -21.99 1.71 -0.33
C GLY A 171 -22.50 3.15 -0.46
N ASP A 172 -22.66 3.86 0.66
CA ASP A 172 -23.08 5.26 0.65
C ASP A 172 -22.06 6.15 -0.03
N ARG A 173 -22.53 7.07 -0.86
CA ARG A 173 -21.68 8.00 -1.61
C ARG A 173 -21.89 9.43 -1.14
N TRP A 174 -20.80 10.19 -1.08
CA TRP A 174 -20.81 11.62 -0.81
C TRP A 174 -19.74 12.34 -1.62
N GLN A 175 -19.88 13.63 -1.73
CA GLN A 175 -18.81 14.50 -2.22
C GLN A 175 -18.12 15.14 -1.02
N GLU A 176 -16.78 15.04 -0.96
CA GLU A 176 -16.01 15.63 0.13
C GLU A 176 -16.07 17.15 0.06
N MET A 177 -16.63 17.77 1.08
CA MET A 177 -16.78 19.23 1.14
C MET A 177 -15.72 19.90 1.99
N GLU A 178 -15.07 19.14 2.88
CA GLU A 178 -14.04 19.66 3.77
C GLU A 178 -12.70 19.77 3.01
N CYS A 179 -12.03 20.90 3.18
CA CYS A 179 -10.66 21.07 2.71
C CYS A 179 -9.65 20.35 3.61
N ASP A 180 -10.02 20.16 4.88
CA ASP A 180 -9.24 19.54 5.96
C ASP A 180 -10.04 18.39 6.56
N ARG A 181 -9.80 17.17 6.09
CA ARG A 181 -10.49 15.99 6.59
C ARG A 181 -9.87 15.49 7.89
N HIS A 182 -10.69 15.33 8.94
CA HIS A 182 -10.34 14.73 10.23
C HIS A 182 -10.87 13.30 10.36
N PHE A 183 -10.30 12.55 11.31
CA PHE A 183 -10.61 11.13 11.50
C PHE A 183 -11.01 10.81 12.95
N PRO A 184 -12.12 11.36 13.45
CA PRO A 184 -12.57 11.13 14.84
C PRO A 184 -13.17 9.73 15.05
N GLN A 185 -13.44 9.00 13.96
CA GLN A 185 -14.08 7.68 13.95
C GLN A 185 -13.40 6.77 12.93
N ALA A 186 -13.75 5.47 12.97
CA ALA A 186 -13.39 4.53 11.93
C ALA A 186 -13.80 5.05 10.54
N ILE A 187 -12.99 4.76 9.55
CA ILE A 187 -13.24 5.11 8.15
C ILE A 187 -12.82 3.94 7.26
N ASP A 188 -13.64 3.61 6.27
CA ASP A 188 -13.33 2.68 5.18
C ASP A 188 -13.90 3.25 3.88
N ALA A 189 -13.20 4.22 3.31
CA ALA A 189 -13.68 5.02 2.19
C ALA A 189 -12.81 4.89 0.95
N LEU A 190 -13.46 4.70 -0.18
CA LEU A 190 -12.84 4.72 -1.51
C LEU A 190 -13.17 6.04 -2.18
N TYR A 191 -12.17 6.87 -2.40
CA TYR A 191 -12.27 8.16 -3.11
C TYR A 191 -11.78 8.04 -4.54
N GLU A 192 -12.35 8.83 -5.45
CA GLU A 192 -11.74 9.11 -6.75
C GLU A 192 -10.32 9.67 -6.54
N ALA A 193 -9.37 9.27 -7.37
CA ALA A 193 -7.99 9.73 -7.25
C ALA A 193 -7.90 11.28 -7.23
N PRO A 194 -7.13 11.86 -6.32
CA PRO A 194 -7.00 13.30 -6.21
C PRO A 194 -6.29 13.88 -7.45
N ALA A 195 -6.72 15.08 -7.87
CA ALA A 195 -6.10 15.78 -9.01
C ALA A 195 -4.77 16.44 -8.63
N GLN A 196 -4.55 16.66 -7.34
CA GLN A 196 -3.37 17.27 -6.75
C GLN A 196 -2.84 16.35 -5.65
N PRO A 197 -1.58 16.49 -5.24
CA PRO A 197 -1.07 15.73 -4.11
C PRO A 197 -1.97 15.87 -2.87
N LEU A 198 -2.19 14.76 -2.18
CA LEU A 198 -2.73 14.83 -0.83
C LEU A 198 -1.64 15.32 0.12
N THR A 199 -2.03 16.05 1.15
CA THR A 199 -1.11 16.49 2.20
C THR A 199 -1.60 15.95 3.54
N LEU A 200 -0.83 15.05 4.13
CA LEU A 200 -1.05 14.55 5.48
C LEU A 200 -0.32 15.45 6.47
N LEU A 201 -1.07 16.10 7.33
CA LEU A 201 -0.59 16.90 8.45
C LEU A 201 -0.75 16.09 9.73
N ALA A 202 0.35 15.78 10.38
CA ALA A 202 0.41 14.97 11.61
C ALA A 202 1.37 15.62 12.63
N PRO A 203 0.96 16.74 13.26
CA PRO A 203 1.83 17.45 14.21
C PRO A 203 2.32 16.55 15.34
N PRO A 204 3.59 16.69 15.78
CA PRO A 204 4.57 17.74 15.45
C PRO A 204 5.45 17.43 14.22
N TRP A 205 5.15 16.39 13.44
CA TRP A 205 5.96 15.96 12.30
C TRP A 205 5.78 16.89 11.09
N SER A 206 6.80 16.94 10.23
CA SER A 206 6.71 17.62 8.95
C SER A 206 5.60 17.02 8.09
N ALA A 207 4.96 17.86 7.27
CA ALA A 207 3.92 17.45 6.36
C ALA A 207 4.41 16.37 5.37
N LEU A 208 3.54 15.43 5.06
CA LEU A 208 3.79 14.38 4.07
C LEU A 208 2.91 14.61 2.85
N GLN A 209 3.51 14.88 1.70
CA GLN A 209 2.82 14.90 0.42
C GLN A 209 2.73 13.49 -0.14
N ILE A 210 1.56 13.14 -0.69
CA ILE A 210 1.23 11.82 -1.22
C ILE A 210 0.72 12.00 -2.64
N CYS A 211 1.45 11.49 -3.62
CA CYS A 211 1.09 11.51 -5.03
C CYS A 211 0.85 10.11 -5.54
N GLN A 212 -0.03 9.96 -6.52
CA GLN A 212 -0.21 8.69 -7.22
C GLN A 212 -0.42 8.91 -8.72
N THR A 213 0.00 7.93 -9.53
CA THR A 213 -0.27 7.87 -10.97
C THR A 213 -0.61 6.43 -11.36
N GLY A 214 -1.44 6.24 -12.38
CA GLY A 214 -1.90 4.92 -12.82
C GLY A 214 -2.99 4.30 -11.95
N PHE A 215 -3.04 4.61 -10.68
CA PHE A 215 -4.13 4.26 -9.77
C PHE A 215 -5.26 5.28 -9.89
N THR A 216 -6.49 4.81 -9.98
CA THR A 216 -7.69 5.63 -10.24
C THR A 216 -8.46 6.00 -8.99
N GLU A 217 -8.15 5.37 -7.86
CA GLU A 217 -8.78 5.62 -6.57
C GLU A 217 -7.73 5.77 -5.45
N THR A 218 -8.18 6.38 -4.36
CA THR A 218 -7.47 6.42 -3.07
C THR A 218 -8.36 5.82 -1.99
N VAL A 219 -7.84 4.85 -1.26
CA VAL A 219 -8.52 4.31 -0.08
C VAL A 219 -8.03 5.05 1.16
N ILE A 220 -8.96 5.54 1.96
CA ILE A 220 -8.68 6.05 3.30
C ILE A 220 -9.28 5.06 4.28
N TRP A 221 -8.41 4.44 5.09
CA TRP A 221 -8.85 3.42 6.03
C TRP A 221 -8.22 3.57 7.41
N ASN A 222 -9.06 3.45 8.41
CA ASN A 222 -8.68 3.20 9.79
C ASN A 222 -9.80 2.41 10.48
N PRO A 223 -9.51 1.27 11.13
CA PRO A 223 -10.56 0.41 11.69
C PRO A 223 -11.27 0.99 12.90
N GLY A 224 -10.72 2.03 13.53
CA GLY A 224 -11.15 2.50 14.84
C GLY A 224 -10.99 1.46 15.94
N SER A 225 -11.31 1.83 17.16
CA SER A 225 -11.14 0.96 18.33
C SER A 225 -11.96 -0.35 18.26
N ALA A 226 -13.18 -0.26 17.73
CA ALA A 226 -14.04 -1.44 17.55
C ALA A 226 -13.47 -2.42 16.52
N GLY A 227 -12.95 -1.91 15.39
CA GLY A 227 -12.36 -2.73 14.33
C GLY A 227 -11.04 -3.37 14.74
N VAL A 228 -10.17 -2.65 15.46
CA VAL A 228 -8.91 -3.20 15.97
C VAL A 228 -9.13 -4.45 16.81
N SER A 229 -10.18 -4.49 17.64
CA SER A 229 -10.50 -5.64 18.46
C SER A 229 -10.82 -6.93 17.67
N GLN A 230 -11.15 -6.79 16.38
CA GLN A 230 -11.44 -7.89 15.46
C GLN A 230 -10.21 -8.30 14.62
N ILE A 231 -9.10 -7.58 14.74
CA ILE A 231 -7.88 -7.79 13.97
C ILE A 231 -6.80 -8.30 14.91
N GLY A 232 -6.56 -9.63 14.94
CA GLY A 232 -5.71 -10.28 15.93
C GLY A 232 -4.24 -9.87 15.92
N ASP A 233 -3.76 -9.34 14.79
CA ASP A 233 -2.39 -8.87 14.56
C ASP A 233 -2.24 -7.34 14.70
N LEU A 234 -3.21 -6.67 15.35
CA LEU A 234 -3.12 -5.28 15.80
C LEU A 234 -3.24 -5.20 17.33
N ALA A 235 -2.43 -4.36 17.96
CA ALA A 235 -2.56 -4.08 19.39
C ALA A 235 -3.74 -3.13 19.63
N SER A 236 -4.42 -3.28 20.77
CA SER A 236 -5.42 -2.30 21.22
C SER A 236 -4.78 -0.93 21.36
N GLY A 237 -5.41 0.12 20.83
CA GLY A 237 -4.88 1.49 20.80
C GLY A 237 -3.97 1.79 19.61
N SER A 238 -3.55 0.78 18.83
CA SER A 238 -2.70 1.01 17.67
C SER A 238 -3.41 1.79 16.54
N GLU A 239 -4.74 1.80 16.50
CA GLU A 239 -5.53 2.61 15.58
C GLU A 239 -5.25 4.11 15.69
N GLN A 240 -4.76 4.56 16.84
CA GLN A 240 -4.36 5.96 17.04
C GLN A 240 -3.01 6.30 16.40
N GLN A 241 -2.27 5.31 15.93
CA GLN A 241 -0.90 5.45 15.47
C GLN A 241 -0.75 5.37 13.93
N PHE A 242 -1.84 5.20 13.19
CA PHE A 242 -1.76 5.15 11.73
C PHE A 242 -3.02 5.68 11.03
N LEU A 243 -2.82 6.06 9.78
CA LEU A 243 -3.87 6.22 8.77
C LEU A 243 -3.44 5.51 7.49
N CYS A 244 -4.28 4.63 6.95
CA CYS A 244 -4.01 4.10 5.62
C CYS A 244 -4.45 5.12 4.56
N VAL A 245 -3.51 5.43 3.64
CA VAL A 245 -3.74 6.22 2.44
C VAL A 245 -3.21 5.41 1.26
N GLU A 246 -4.10 4.66 0.65
CA GLU A 246 -3.72 3.64 -0.32
C GLU A 246 -3.92 4.15 -1.75
N ALA A 247 -2.94 3.96 -2.62
CA ALA A 247 -3.15 4.10 -4.06
C ALA A 247 -3.80 2.81 -4.58
N ALA A 248 -4.97 2.91 -5.22
CA ALA A 248 -5.78 1.75 -5.59
C ALA A 248 -6.37 1.86 -7.01
N VAL A 249 -6.63 0.71 -7.63
CA VAL A 249 -7.44 0.55 -8.83
C VAL A 249 -8.46 -0.55 -8.58
N VAL A 250 -9.75 -0.16 -8.40
CA VAL A 250 -10.80 -1.03 -7.84
C VAL A 250 -12.11 -0.96 -8.60
N GLN A 251 -12.67 0.25 -8.83
CA GLN A 251 -14.00 0.41 -9.45
C GLN A 251 -13.96 0.19 -10.96
N SER A 252 -12.81 0.48 -11.58
CA SER A 252 -12.58 0.30 -13.00
C SER A 252 -11.36 -0.61 -13.21
N PRO A 253 -11.51 -1.94 -13.01
CA PRO A 253 -10.41 -2.88 -13.12
C PRO A 253 -9.74 -2.81 -14.49
N PRO A 254 -8.43 -2.61 -14.58
CA PRO A 254 -7.72 -2.72 -15.84
C PRO A 254 -7.92 -4.10 -16.46
N ARG A 255 -8.17 -4.14 -17.77
CA ARG A 255 -8.13 -5.33 -18.57
C ARG A 255 -6.87 -5.31 -19.42
N LEU A 256 -6.06 -6.33 -19.31
CA LEU A 256 -4.82 -6.47 -20.08
C LEU A 256 -4.98 -7.57 -21.13
N GLU A 257 -4.70 -7.24 -22.37
CA GLU A 257 -4.52 -8.21 -23.43
C GLU A 257 -3.17 -8.94 -23.26
N PRO A 258 -2.95 -10.11 -23.90
CA PRO A 258 -1.68 -10.83 -23.84
C PRO A 258 -0.47 -9.93 -24.16
N GLY A 259 0.50 -9.86 -23.25
CA GLY A 259 1.71 -9.03 -23.36
C GLY A 259 1.51 -7.56 -22.97
N GLU A 260 0.30 -7.13 -22.62
CA GLU A 260 0.09 -5.75 -22.15
C GLU A 260 0.59 -5.57 -20.72
N ILE A 261 0.98 -4.32 -20.44
CA ILE A 261 1.56 -3.90 -19.16
C ILE A 261 0.75 -2.72 -18.62
N TRP A 262 0.39 -2.79 -17.34
CA TRP A 262 -0.11 -1.67 -16.56
C TRP A 262 0.95 -1.24 -15.53
N GLN A 263 0.97 0.05 -15.20
CA GLN A 263 1.85 0.59 -14.17
C GLN A 263 1.08 1.55 -13.26
N GLY A 264 1.27 1.38 -11.97
CA GLY A 264 0.81 2.30 -10.94
C GLY A 264 1.96 2.70 -10.02
N GLN A 265 1.93 3.94 -9.55
CA GLN A 265 2.97 4.51 -8.70
C GLN A 265 2.35 5.27 -7.54
N GLN A 266 2.98 5.18 -6.36
CA GLN A 266 2.73 6.04 -5.22
C GLN A 266 4.05 6.68 -4.77
N VAL A 267 4.02 7.98 -4.47
CA VAL A 267 5.18 8.75 -4.04
C VAL A 267 4.85 9.46 -2.74
N PHE A 268 5.72 9.32 -1.76
CA PHE A 268 5.70 10.04 -0.49
C PHE A 268 6.86 11.03 -0.48
N GLN A 269 6.57 12.29 -0.15
CA GLN A 269 7.55 13.37 -0.08
C GLN A 269 7.37 14.14 1.20
N VAL A 270 8.42 14.20 2.03
CA VAL A 270 8.47 15.05 3.23
C VAL A 270 8.85 16.47 2.81
N GLY A 271 8.08 17.45 3.30
CA GLY A 271 8.29 18.88 3.02
C GLY A 271 9.36 19.50 3.90
#